data_0cc5c06f1a9c838405095c9a9e285a65
#
_entry.id   0cc5c06f1a9c838405095c9a9e285a65
#
_cell.length_a   1.000
_cell.length_b   1.000
_cell.length_c   1.000
_cell.angle_alpha   90.00
_cell.angle_beta   90.00
_cell.angle_gamma   90.00
#
_symmetry.space_group_name_H-M   'P 1'
#
loop_
_entity.id
_entity.type
_entity.pdbx_description
1 polymer ?
#
loop_
_entity_poly.entity_id
_entity_poly.type
_entity_poly.pdbx_seq_one_letter_code
_entity_poly.pdbx_strand_id
1 'polypeptide(L)'
;ETLMELQKDIKWNGVYLENHDQHRAINKYIKKGYEEAGAKMLLTLVYTLRGTPFIYQGQEIGMRDYPSLKLNQCNDLVTHFIYNLVHRTYHLPKFLAMKKARHNGRDDARAPMAFSSKEGFGFTDSGVTPWQVFSPFSSTINVETEEKDKDSVLNYFRKITSLRADSPALCTGCIHYMKDTPKNVLAFIRESKEEKLLIVLNLNNRVERIDKLISRFQIEKNLLCTNDLTSNHRALLPYEADIFLLKK
;
A
#
# COMPACT_ATOMS: atom_id res chain seq x y z
N GLU A 1 -11.13 -12.84 -7.73
CA GLU A 1 -11.19 -14.31 -7.91
C GLU A 1 -9.79 -14.92 -7.87
N THR A 2 -8.84 -14.45 -8.66
CA THR A 2 -7.49 -15.05 -8.80
C THR A 2 -6.70 -15.12 -7.48
N LEU A 3 -6.78 -14.10 -6.63
CA LEU A 3 -6.07 -14.09 -5.33
C LEU A 3 -6.70 -15.07 -4.33
N MET A 4 -8.01 -15.25 -4.41
CA MET A 4 -8.77 -16.20 -3.59
C MET A 4 -8.49 -17.65 -3.99
N GLU A 5 -8.33 -17.92 -5.30
CA GLU A 5 -8.02 -19.25 -5.80
C GLU A 5 -6.58 -19.65 -5.51
N LEU A 6 -5.63 -18.75 -5.73
CA LEU A 6 -4.22 -18.97 -5.42
C LEU A 6 -3.97 -19.30 -3.93
N GLN A 7 -4.74 -18.71 -3.03
CA GLN A 7 -4.58 -18.98 -1.58
C GLN A 7 -5.19 -20.30 -1.11
N LYS A 8 -6.03 -20.97 -1.90
CA LYS A 8 -6.55 -22.30 -1.56
C LYS A 8 -5.50 -23.39 -1.72
N ASP A 9 -4.68 -23.29 -2.75
CA ASP A 9 -3.73 -24.33 -3.14
C ASP A 9 -2.33 -24.12 -2.55
N ILE A 10 -1.98 -22.91 -2.14
CA ILE A 10 -0.67 -22.58 -1.60
C ILE A 10 -0.71 -22.56 -0.07
N LYS A 11 0.09 -23.41 0.56
CA LYS A 11 0.12 -23.53 2.02
C LYS A 11 0.58 -22.26 2.73
N TRP A 12 1.56 -21.53 2.15
CA TRP A 12 2.06 -20.27 2.71
C TRP A 12 2.70 -19.40 1.63
N ASN A 13 2.32 -18.13 1.52
CA ASN A 13 2.75 -17.20 0.49
C ASN A 13 3.65 -16.08 1.03
N GLY A 14 4.52 -15.54 0.17
CA GLY A 14 5.02 -14.18 0.32
C GLY A 14 3.97 -13.18 -0.20
N VAL A 15 3.53 -12.26 0.65
CA VAL A 15 2.51 -11.26 0.32
C VAL A 15 3.17 -9.90 0.16
N TYR A 16 3.10 -9.30 -1.03
CA TYR A 16 3.61 -7.97 -1.31
C TYR A 16 2.77 -7.27 -2.39
N LEU A 17 2.82 -5.96 -2.43
CA LEU A 17 2.12 -5.14 -3.44
C LEU A 17 3.08 -4.36 -4.32
N GLU A 18 4.29 -4.12 -3.86
CA GLU A 18 5.33 -3.38 -4.56
C GLU A 18 6.73 -3.94 -4.26
N ASN A 19 7.66 -3.67 -5.14
CA ASN A 19 9.07 -4.01 -5.01
C ASN A 19 9.91 -3.08 -5.91
N HIS A 20 11.23 -3.29 -5.95
CA HIS A 20 12.17 -2.51 -6.75
C HIS A 20 12.00 -2.62 -8.28
N ASP A 21 11.18 -3.55 -8.76
CA ASP A 21 10.90 -3.78 -10.18
C ASP A 21 9.50 -3.34 -10.61
N GLN A 22 8.72 -2.76 -9.70
CA GLN A 22 7.35 -2.33 -9.96
C GLN A 22 7.10 -0.91 -9.46
N HIS A 23 6.16 -0.23 -10.07
CA HIS A 23 5.63 1.03 -9.55
C HIS A 23 5.08 0.87 -8.13
N ARG A 24 5.15 1.93 -7.34
CA ARG A 24 4.59 1.99 -6.00
C ARG A 24 3.10 1.65 -6.01
N ALA A 25 2.66 0.86 -5.03
CA ALA A 25 1.29 0.38 -4.95
C ALA A 25 0.26 1.53 -4.90
N ILE A 26 0.60 2.62 -4.22
CA ILE A 26 -0.20 3.85 -4.19
C ILE A 26 -0.46 4.36 -5.62
N ASN A 27 0.57 4.42 -6.46
CA ASN A 27 0.44 4.91 -7.83
C ASN A 27 -0.34 3.97 -8.75
N LYS A 28 -0.32 2.66 -8.46
CA LYS A 28 -1.05 1.65 -9.24
C LYS A 28 -2.54 1.57 -8.88
N TYR A 29 -2.87 1.67 -7.60
CA TYR A 29 -4.20 1.26 -7.10
C TYR A 29 -5.00 2.42 -6.51
N ILE A 30 -4.37 3.53 -6.13
CA ILE A 30 -5.02 4.61 -5.40
C ILE A 30 -5.22 5.83 -6.30
N LYS A 31 -6.40 6.43 -6.26
CA LYS A 31 -6.68 7.66 -6.98
C LYS A 31 -6.04 8.84 -6.26
N LYS A 32 -5.58 9.81 -7.07
CA LYS A 32 -5.01 11.06 -6.58
C LYS A 32 -5.95 11.75 -5.59
N GLY A 33 -5.37 12.21 -4.48
CA GLY A 33 -6.09 12.86 -3.38
C GLY A 33 -6.49 11.93 -2.24
N TYR A 34 -6.23 10.61 -2.38
CA TYR A 34 -6.53 9.60 -1.34
C TYR A 34 -5.29 8.80 -0.94
N GLU A 35 -4.09 9.32 -1.21
CA GLU A 35 -2.86 8.54 -1.14
C GLU A 35 -2.59 8.03 0.27
N GLU A 36 -2.83 8.84 1.30
CA GLU A 36 -2.61 8.45 2.69
C GLU A 36 -3.61 7.36 3.13
N ALA A 37 -4.92 7.60 2.91
CA ALA A 37 -5.96 6.60 3.22
C ALA A 37 -5.70 5.29 2.46
N GLY A 38 -5.34 5.41 1.18
CA GLY A 38 -4.98 4.27 0.33
C GLY A 38 -3.75 3.52 0.82
N ALA A 39 -2.70 4.21 1.29
CA ALA A 39 -1.51 3.59 1.85
C ALA A 39 -1.87 2.74 3.09
N LYS A 40 -2.64 3.30 4.02
CA LYS A 40 -3.11 2.59 5.21
C LYS A 40 -3.96 1.37 4.85
N MET A 41 -4.89 1.50 3.91
CA MET A 41 -5.72 0.39 3.41
C MET A 41 -4.86 -0.72 2.76
N LEU A 42 -3.89 -0.36 1.93
CA LEU A 42 -2.99 -1.32 1.28
C LEU A 42 -2.09 -2.04 2.31
N LEU A 43 -1.61 -1.34 3.33
CA LEU A 43 -0.89 -1.95 4.45
C LEU A 43 -1.79 -2.92 5.21
N THR A 44 -3.05 -2.55 5.48
CA THR A 44 -4.03 -3.47 6.10
C THR A 44 -4.19 -4.72 5.26
N LEU A 45 -4.33 -4.60 3.95
CA LEU A 45 -4.44 -5.75 3.05
C LEU A 45 -3.24 -6.67 3.19
N VAL A 46 -2.02 -6.15 3.06
CA VAL A 46 -0.79 -6.96 3.13
C VAL A 46 -0.64 -7.66 4.49
N TYR A 47 -0.92 -6.94 5.58
CA TYR A 47 -0.73 -7.45 6.93
C TYR A 47 -1.83 -8.42 7.40
N THR A 48 -2.99 -8.41 6.75
CA THR A 48 -4.11 -9.28 7.14
C THR A 48 -4.29 -10.49 6.23
N LEU A 49 -3.72 -10.50 5.03
CA LEU A 49 -3.68 -11.70 4.18
C LEU A 49 -2.87 -12.83 4.83
N ARG A 50 -3.21 -14.08 4.46
CA ARG A 50 -2.48 -15.27 4.91
C ARG A 50 -1.15 -15.38 4.16
N GLY A 51 -0.05 -15.38 4.89
CA GLY A 51 1.31 -15.44 4.33
C GLY A 51 2.29 -14.56 5.09
N THR A 52 3.52 -14.47 4.63
CA THR A 52 4.54 -13.57 5.16
C THR A 52 4.45 -12.22 4.44
N PRO A 53 4.17 -11.11 5.13
CA PRO A 53 4.18 -9.78 4.52
C PRO A 53 5.60 -9.36 4.17
N PHE A 54 5.81 -8.89 2.94
CA PHE A 54 7.04 -8.25 2.49
C PHE A 54 6.74 -6.78 2.20
N ILE A 55 7.46 -5.91 2.88
CA ILE A 55 7.34 -4.46 2.74
C ILE A 55 8.54 -3.93 1.99
N TYR A 56 8.30 -3.21 0.91
CA TYR A 56 9.35 -2.51 0.21
C TYR A 56 9.66 -1.20 0.95
N GLN A 57 10.96 -0.90 1.13
CA GLN A 57 11.40 0.31 1.87
C GLN A 57 10.66 1.56 1.36
N GLY A 58 10.15 2.36 2.31
CA GLY A 58 9.35 3.55 2.03
C GLY A 58 7.84 3.29 1.90
N GLN A 59 7.40 2.04 1.77
CA GLN A 59 5.97 1.71 1.82
C GLN A 59 5.37 2.06 3.18
N GLU A 60 6.13 1.88 4.25
CA GLU A 60 5.78 2.20 5.64
C GLU A 60 5.55 3.69 5.91
N ILE A 61 6.05 4.57 5.03
CA ILE A 61 5.84 6.02 5.09
C ILE A 61 5.00 6.54 3.92
N GLY A 62 4.38 5.66 3.15
CA GLY A 62 3.54 6.05 2.02
C GLY A 62 4.30 6.68 0.84
N MET A 63 5.55 6.27 0.58
CA MET A 63 6.31 6.75 -0.58
C MET A 63 5.57 6.48 -1.89
N ARG A 64 5.71 7.44 -2.82
CA ARG A 64 5.09 7.43 -4.16
C ARG A 64 6.15 7.38 -5.24
N ASP A 65 5.74 6.96 -6.44
CA ASP A 65 6.59 7.09 -7.64
C ASP A 65 7.02 8.53 -7.85
N TYR A 66 8.23 8.71 -8.37
CA TYR A 66 8.70 10.02 -8.81
C TYR A 66 7.85 10.50 -10.00
N PRO A 67 7.14 11.64 -9.92
CA PRO A 67 6.10 11.98 -10.88
C PRO A 67 6.63 12.42 -12.25
N SER A 68 7.89 12.83 -12.35
CA SER A 68 8.40 13.53 -13.55
C SER A 68 9.92 13.41 -13.79
N LEU A 69 10.49 12.19 -13.60
CA LEU A 69 11.90 11.94 -13.94
C LEU A 69 12.19 12.32 -15.41
N LYS A 70 13.30 13.02 -15.60
CA LYS A 70 13.86 13.28 -16.94
C LYS A 70 14.75 12.10 -17.34
N LEU A 71 14.96 11.90 -18.64
CA LEU A 71 15.77 10.78 -19.15
C LEU A 71 17.18 10.75 -18.56
N ASN A 72 17.80 11.91 -18.37
CA ASN A 72 19.14 12.02 -17.77
C ASN A 72 19.18 11.77 -16.25
N GLN A 73 18.05 11.60 -15.61
CA GLN A 73 17.89 11.22 -14.20
C GLN A 73 17.54 9.74 -14.03
N CYS A 74 17.28 9.05 -15.15
CA CYS A 74 16.97 7.62 -15.14
C CYS A 74 18.26 6.80 -15.22
N ASN A 75 18.38 5.80 -14.39
CA ASN A 75 19.52 4.88 -14.34
C ASN A 75 19.18 3.47 -14.86
N ASP A 76 17.88 3.17 -15.03
CA ASP A 76 17.44 1.87 -15.54
C ASP A 76 17.65 1.76 -17.05
N LEU A 77 18.39 0.76 -17.47
CA LEU A 77 18.65 0.44 -18.88
C LEU A 77 17.36 0.21 -19.67
N VAL A 78 16.31 -0.34 -19.02
CA VAL A 78 15.01 -0.56 -19.65
C VAL A 78 14.36 0.76 -20.03
N THR A 79 14.44 1.77 -19.16
CA THR A 79 13.92 3.12 -19.43
C THR A 79 14.60 3.73 -20.67
N HIS A 80 15.94 3.65 -20.72
CA HIS A 80 16.70 4.16 -21.87
C HIS A 80 16.44 3.38 -23.16
N PHE A 81 16.36 2.05 -23.09
CA PHE A 81 16.05 1.22 -24.23
C PHE A 81 14.69 1.54 -24.83
N ILE A 82 13.65 1.60 -24.01
CA ILE A 82 12.28 1.92 -24.46
C ILE A 82 12.18 3.32 -25.01
N TYR A 83 12.82 4.31 -24.34
CA TYR A 83 12.86 5.69 -24.86
C TYR A 83 13.46 5.73 -26.25
N ASN A 84 14.64 5.13 -26.45
CA ASN A 84 15.32 5.10 -27.74
C ASN A 84 14.51 4.37 -28.83
N LEU A 85 13.92 3.22 -28.50
CA LEU A 85 13.05 2.48 -29.41
C LEU A 85 11.86 3.32 -29.86
N VAL A 86 11.17 3.97 -28.92
CA VAL A 86 9.95 4.74 -29.22
C VAL A 86 10.30 6.05 -29.94
N HIS A 87 11.34 6.75 -29.49
CA HIS A 87 11.69 8.06 -30.07
C HIS A 87 12.50 7.95 -31.36
N ARG A 88 13.56 7.10 -31.37
CA ARG A 88 14.51 7.04 -32.49
C ARG A 88 14.07 6.07 -33.59
N THR A 89 13.49 4.93 -33.22
CA THR A 89 13.10 3.90 -34.21
C THR A 89 11.69 4.14 -34.74
N TYR A 90 10.71 4.43 -33.86
CA TYR A 90 9.33 4.71 -34.26
C TYR A 90 9.03 6.20 -34.49
N HIS A 91 10.04 7.08 -34.35
CA HIS A 91 9.96 8.53 -34.60
C HIS A 91 8.84 9.24 -33.83
N LEU A 92 8.44 8.73 -32.67
CA LEU A 92 7.40 9.35 -31.86
C LEU A 92 7.95 10.57 -31.06
N PRO A 93 7.11 11.56 -30.74
CA PRO A 93 7.51 12.72 -29.95
C PRO A 93 8.17 12.34 -28.62
N LYS A 94 9.16 13.12 -28.18
CA LYS A 94 9.94 12.88 -26.94
C LYS A 94 9.06 12.67 -25.72
N PHE A 95 7.96 13.42 -25.57
CA PHE A 95 7.06 13.30 -24.42
C PHE A 95 6.32 11.95 -24.40
N LEU A 96 5.92 11.42 -25.57
CA LEU A 96 5.31 10.10 -25.69
C LEU A 96 6.33 8.99 -25.41
N ALA A 97 7.56 9.16 -25.94
CA ALA A 97 8.64 8.22 -25.68
C ALA A 97 8.96 8.15 -24.18
N MET A 98 9.06 9.32 -23.52
CA MET A 98 9.30 9.39 -22.07
C MET A 98 8.16 8.78 -21.27
N LYS A 99 6.90 9.04 -21.63
CA LYS A 99 5.73 8.45 -20.97
C LYS A 99 5.76 6.92 -21.06
N LYS A 100 6.08 6.36 -22.23
CA LYS A 100 6.21 4.90 -22.43
C LYS A 100 7.40 4.32 -21.68
N ALA A 101 8.56 5.00 -21.72
CA ALA A 101 9.75 4.56 -21.02
C ALA A 101 9.53 4.49 -19.51
N ARG A 102 8.93 5.51 -18.90
CA ARG A 102 8.61 5.52 -17.47
C ARG A 102 7.59 4.47 -17.08
N HIS A 103 6.56 4.26 -17.90
CA HIS A 103 5.53 3.23 -17.61
C HIS A 103 6.10 1.81 -17.54
N ASN A 104 7.20 1.55 -18.24
CA ASN A 104 7.85 0.23 -18.26
C ASN A 104 9.19 0.20 -17.51
N GLY A 105 9.71 1.38 -17.14
CA GLY A 105 10.93 1.52 -16.35
C GLY A 105 10.65 1.37 -14.85
N ARG A 106 11.72 1.30 -14.07
CA ARG A 106 11.69 1.05 -12.63
C ARG A 106 12.20 2.25 -11.80
N ASP A 107 12.78 3.26 -12.46
CA ASP A 107 13.40 4.40 -11.78
C ASP A 107 12.44 5.18 -10.89
N ASP A 108 11.17 5.33 -11.34
CA ASP A 108 10.16 6.10 -10.61
C ASP A 108 9.91 5.55 -9.18
N ALA A 109 10.06 4.24 -8.98
CA ALA A 109 9.85 3.58 -7.69
C ALA A 109 11.12 3.49 -6.82
N ARG A 110 12.30 3.85 -7.37
CA ARG A 110 13.61 3.63 -6.72
C ARG A 110 14.20 4.88 -6.07
N ALA A 111 13.41 5.95 -5.91
CA ALA A 111 13.87 7.13 -5.19
C ALA A 111 14.36 6.73 -3.79
N PRO A 112 15.48 7.34 -3.29
CA PRO A 112 15.96 7.10 -1.94
C PRO A 112 14.90 7.43 -0.90
N MET A 113 14.83 6.63 0.17
CA MET A 113 13.94 6.89 1.30
C MET A 113 14.42 8.12 2.07
N ALA A 114 13.50 9.02 2.38
CA ALA A 114 13.79 10.21 3.17
C ALA A 114 13.54 9.93 4.67
N PHE A 115 14.53 10.23 5.51
CA PHE A 115 14.45 10.11 6.96
C PHE A 115 14.17 11.45 7.65
N SER A 116 14.55 12.57 7.01
CA SER A 116 14.29 13.92 7.53
C SER A 116 14.04 14.91 6.40
N SER A 117 13.64 16.14 6.75
CA SER A 117 13.49 17.25 5.80
C SER A 117 14.77 18.04 5.53
N LYS A 118 15.90 17.70 6.20
CA LYS A 118 17.19 18.36 6.03
C LYS A 118 17.85 18.03 4.69
N GLU A 119 18.87 18.77 4.31
CA GLU A 119 19.66 18.48 3.11
C GLU A 119 20.20 17.03 3.16
N GLY A 120 20.17 16.34 1.99
CA GLY A 120 20.49 14.91 1.92
C GLY A 120 19.41 14.01 2.50
N PHE A 121 18.32 14.59 3.04
CA PHE A 121 17.15 13.90 3.60
C PHE A 121 17.48 12.81 4.63
N GLY A 122 18.64 12.92 5.32
CA GLY A 122 19.13 11.91 6.26
C GLY A 122 19.52 10.58 5.60
N PHE A 123 19.52 10.52 4.27
CA PHE A 123 19.96 9.36 3.48
C PHE A 123 21.43 9.51 3.05
N THR A 124 21.85 10.73 2.69
CA THR A 124 23.24 11.07 2.37
C THR A 124 23.71 12.23 3.24
N ASP A 125 25.02 12.41 3.34
CA ASP A 125 25.62 13.64 3.84
C ASP A 125 25.30 14.83 2.92
N SER A 126 25.38 16.05 3.47
CA SER A 126 25.18 17.28 2.72
C SER A 126 26.17 17.35 1.54
N GLY A 127 25.67 17.77 0.37
CA GLY A 127 26.45 17.87 -0.86
C GLY A 127 26.74 16.55 -1.58
N VAL A 128 26.34 15.40 -1.03
CA VAL A 128 26.50 14.10 -1.70
C VAL A 128 25.28 13.77 -2.57
N THR A 129 25.54 13.50 -3.86
CA THR A 129 24.48 13.08 -4.79
C THR A 129 24.26 11.58 -4.68
N PRO A 130 23.03 11.12 -4.35
CA PRO A 130 22.73 9.69 -4.31
C PRO A 130 22.68 9.08 -5.73
N TRP A 131 22.76 7.76 -5.82
CA TRP A 131 22.68 7.03 -7.09
C TRP A 131 21.39 7.34 -7.87
N GLN A 132 20.25 7.44 -7.19
CA GLN A 132 18.98 7.86 -7.76
C GLN A 132 18.54 9.17 -7.11
N VAL A 133 17.93 10.07 -7.86
CA VAL A 133 17.48 11.37 -7.36
C VAL A 133 16.39 11.23 -6.31
N PHE A 134 16.40 12.10 -5.32
CA PHE A 134 15.33 12.15 -4.31
C PHE A 134 13.99 12.51 -4.94
N SER A 135 12.93 11.92 -4.40
CA SER A 135 11.57 12.28 -4.77
C SER A 135 11.26 13.74 -4.40
N PRO A 136 10.50 14.48 -5.24
CA PRO A 136 10.05 15.83 -4.89
C PRO A 136 9.14 15.84 -3.64
N PHE A 137 8.66 14.67 -3.21
CA PHE A 137 7.87 14.52 -1.99
C PHE A 137 8.72 14.29 -0.74
N SER A 138 10.04 14.12 -0.84
CA SER A 138 10.92 13.77 0.28
C SER A 138 10.89 14.81 1.42
N SER A 139 10.62 16.09 1.11
CA SER A 139 10.49 17.13 2.13
C SER A 139 9.22 16.99 3.00
N THR A 140 8.20 16.32 2.50
CA THR A 140 6.89 16.14 3.18
C THR A 140 6.63 14.70 3.57
N ILE A 141 7.10 13.73 2.80
CA ILE A 141 6.99 12.30 3.07
C ILE A 141 8.39 11.82 3.53
N ASN A 142 8.61 11.83 4.82
CA ASN A 142 9.85 11.38 5.46
C ASN A 142 9.57 10.92 6.89
N VAL A 143 10.46 10.09 7.43
CA VAL A 143 10.28 9.47 8.74
C VAL A 143 10.06 10.51 9.85
N GLU A 144 10.86 11.59 9.88
CA GLU A 144 10.76 12.63 10.92
C GLU A 144 9.39 13.33 10.93
N THR A 145 8.81 13.58 9.76
CA THR A 145 7.47 14.19 9.64
C THR A 145 6.39 13.21 10.05
N GLU A 146 6.46 11.98 9.55
CA GLU A 146 5.52 10.91 9.85
C GLU A 146 5.49 10.52 11.34
N GLU A 147 6.63 10.57 12.05
CA GLU A 147 6.70 10.29 13.49
C GLU A 147 5.94 11.31 14.34
N LYS A 148 5.89 12.57 13.90
CA LYS A 148 5.22 13.66 14.63
C LYS A 148 3.70 13.62 14.47
N ASP A 149 3.20 12.99 13.42
CA ASP A 149 1.77 12.88 13.14
C ASP A 149 1.24 11.52 13.63
N LYS A 150 0.36 11.55 14.64
CA LYS A 150 -0.24 10.33 15.23
C LYS A 150 -1.06 9.52 14.23
N ASP A 151 -1.59 10.18 13.22
CA ASP A 151 -2.45 9.59 12.20
C ASP A 151 -1.71 9.29 10.89
N SER A 152 -0.38 9.46 10.87
CA SER A 152 0.48 9.19 9.73
C SER A 152 0.43 7.73 9.26
N VAL A 153 0.92 7.49 8.04
CA VAL A 153 1.09 6.13 7.49
C VAL A 153 2.07 5.32 8.34
N LEU A 154 3.16 5.94 8.81
CA LEU A 154 4.17 5.27 9.66
C LEU A 154 3.59 4.82 11.00
N ASN A 155 2.84 5.70 11.67
CA ASN A 155 2.23 5.35 12.96
C ASN A 155 1.11 4.33 12.79
N TYR A 156 0.37 4.36 11.69
CA TYR A 156 -0.56 3.29 11.32
C TYR A 156 0.18 1.96 11.05
N PHE A 157 1.28 2.01 10.31
CA PHE A 157 2.13 0.83 10.05
C PHE A 157 2.61 0.15 11.34
N ARG A 158 3.03 0.93 12.33
CA ARG A 158 3.39 0.40 13.66
C ARG A 158 2.21 -0.29 14.35
N LYS A 159 1.02 0.32 14.31
CA LYS A 159 -0.21 -0.25 14.89
C LYS A 159 -0.58 -1.59 14.24
N ILE A 160 -0.60 -1.67 12.91
CA ILE A 160 -0.97 -2.91 12.21
C ILE A 160 0.09 -4.00 12.37
N THR A 161 1.37 -3.63 12.45
CA THR A 161 2.47 -4.57 12.72
C THR A 161 2.35 -5.18 14.11
N SER A 162 2.12 -4.37 15.14
CA SER A 162 1.88 -4.85 16.51
C SER A 162 0.63 -5.74 16.56
N LEU A 163 -0.49 -5.29 15.98
CA LEU A 163 -1.72 -6.08 15.95
C LEU A 163 -1.49 -7.46 15.32
N ARG A 164 -0.74 -7.53 14.20
CA ARG A 164 -0.43 -8.82 13.59
C ARG A 164 0.45 -9.69 14.47
N ALA A 165 1.47 -9.10 15.11
CA ALA A 165 2.39 -9.86 15.96
C ALA A 165 1.68 -10.51 17.16
N ASP A 166 0.66 -9.83 17.69
CA ASP A 166 -0.11 -10.27 18.86
C ASP A 166 -1.32 -11.15 18.49
N SER A 167 -1.66 -11.28 17.19
CA SER A 167 -2.85 -12.00 16.72
C SER A 167 -2.51 -13.38 16.15
N PRO A 168 -2.87 -14.49 16.81
CA PRO A 168 -2.74 -15.84 16.25
C PRO A 168 -3.51 -16.02 14.94
N ALA A 169 -4.67 -15.37 14.79
CA ALA A 169 -5.44 -15.45 13.55
C ALA A 169 -4.71 -14.79 12.38
N LEU A 170 -4.07 -13.63 12.57
CA LEU A 170 -3.30 -12.96 11.53
C LEU A 170 -1.97 -13.65 11.27
N CYS A 171 -1.32 -14.21 12.28
CA CYS A 171 -0.06 -14.94 12.14
C CYS A 171 -0.23 -16.25 11.39
N THR A 172 -1.05 -17.17 11.92
CA THR A 172 -1.11 -18.56 11.43
C THR A 172 -2.52 -19.04 11.06
N GLY A 173 -3.55 -18.24 11.36
CA GLY A 173 -4.94 -18.61 11.15
C GLY A 173 -5.31 -18.85 9.69
N CYS A 174 -6.41 -19.56 9.49
CA CYS A 174 -7.02 -19.75 8.18
C CYS A 174 -7.60 -18.44 7.63
N ILE A 175 -7.84 -18.41 6.32
CA ILE A 175 -8.50 -17.29 5.65
C ILE A 175 -9.75 -17.79 4.92
N HIS A 176 -10.88 -17.09 5.11
CA HIS A 176 -12.15 -17.40 4.47
C HIS A 176 -12.69 -16.15 3.80
N TYR A 177 -12.66 -16.12 2.47
CA TYR A 177 -13.16 -14.99 1.68
C TYR A 177 -14.68 -14.96 1.62
N MET A 178 -15.25 -13.76 1.73
CA MET A 178 -16.69 -13.55 1.60
C MET A 178 -17.04 -13.21 0.15
N LYS A 179 -18.04 -13.91 -0.41
CA LYS A 179 -18.51 -13.67 -1.79
C LYS A 179 -19.59 -12.60 -1.88
N ASP A 180 -20.46 -12.54 -0.87
CA ASP A 180 -21.63 -11.64 -0.85
C ASP A 180 -21.26 -10.29 -0.19
N THR A 181 -20.37 -9.55 -0.84
CA THR A 181 -19.94 -8.21 -0.41
C THR A 181 -20.38 -7.15 -1.42
N PRO A 182 -20.51 -5.88 -1.04
CA PRO A 182 -20.67 -4.79 -2.00
C PRO A 182 -19.55 -4.82 -3.06
N LYS A 183 -19.85 -4.37 -4.28
CA LYS A 183 -19.00 -4.54 -5.47
C LYS A 183 -17.52 -4.14 -5.27
N ASN A 184 -17.26 -3.10 -4.47
CA ASN A 184 -15.91 -2.55 -4.26
C ASN A 184 -15.38 -2.85 -2.85
N VAL A 185 -16.04 -3.72 -2.11
CA VAL A 185 -15.64 -4.11 -0.76
C VAL A 185 -15.05 -5.51 -0.80
N LEU A 186 -13.80 -5.61 -0.34
CA LEU A 186 -13.19 -6.89 -0.05
C LEU A 186 -13.42 -7.21 1.43
N ALA A 187 -13.99 -8.38 1.71
CA ALA A 187 -14.12 -8.85 3.08
C ALA A 187 -13.70 -10.32 3.20
N PHE A 188 -13.05 -10.63 4.31
CA PHE A 188 -12.64 -11.99 4.63
C PHE A 188 -12.49 -12.15 6.13
N ILE A 189 -12.54 -13.43 6.56
CA ILE A 189 -12.33 -13.80 7.94
C ILE A 189 -10.94 -14.41 8.07
N ARG A 190 -10.22 -14.01 9.12
CA ARG A 190 -9.05 -14.69 9.64
C ARG A 190 -9.44 -15.40 10.93
N GLU A 191 -9.13 -16.69 11.04
CA GLU A 191 -9.59 -17.50 12.13
C GLU A 191 -8.50 -18.43 12.67
N SER A 192 -8.33 -18.41 13.99
CA SER A 192 -7.52 -19.34 14.77
C SER A 192 -8.41 -20.05 15.81
N LYS A 193 -7.79 -20.90 16.64
CA LYS A 193 -8.48 -21.48 17.79
C LYS A 193 -8.84 -20.44 18.85
N GLU A 194 -8.05 -19.39 18.97
CA GLU A 194 -8.15 -18.36 20.02
C GLU A 194 -9.05 -17.20 19.62
N GLU A 195 -9.05 -16.82 18.34
CA GLU A 195 -9.74 -15.61 17.88
C GLU A 195 -10.28 -15.74 16.45
N LYS A 196 -11.26 -14.90 16.14
CA LYS A 196 -11.86 -14.75 14.81
C LYS A 196 -11.99 -13.28 14.46
N LEU A 197 -11.39 -12.89 13.36
CA LEU A 197 -11.35 -11.50 12.89
C LEU A 197 -12.10 -11.36 11.57
N LEU A 198 -12.93 -10.33 11.46
CA LEU A 198 -13.49 -9.87 10.19
C LEU A 198 -12.68 -8.69 9.70
N ILE A 199 -12.14 -8.80 8.51
CA ILE A 199 -11.41 -7.73 7.82
C ILE A 199 -12.27 -7.23 6.67
N VAL A 200 -12.49 -5.92 6.60
CA VAL A 200 -13.31 -5.27 5.55
C VAL A 200 -12.53 -4.10 4.98
N LEU A 201 -12.39 -4.05 3.65
CA LEU A 201 -11.64 -3.02 2.94
C LEU A 201 -12.49 -2.42 1.82
N ASN A 202 -12.57 -1.11 1.77
CA ASN A 202 -13.13 -0.37 0.65
C ASN A 202 -12.01 -0.12 -0.39
N LEU A 203 -12.11 -0.77 -1.54
CA LEU A 203 -11.12 -0.66 -2.63
C LEU A 203 -11.40 0.51 -3.58
N ASN A 204 -12.30 1.43 -3.21
CA ASN A 204 -12.78 2.49 -4.08
C ASN A 204 -12.67 3.87 -3.41
N ASN A 205 -12.72 4.91 -4.25
CA ASN A 205 -12.72 6.32 -3.83
C ASN A 205 -14.14 6.86 -3.53
N ARG A 206 -15.08 6.00 -3.17
CA ARG A 206 -16.46 6.34 -2.80
C ARG A 206 -16.80 5.69 -1.47
N VAL A 207 -17.78 6.26 -0.77
CA VAL A 207 -18.34 5.64 0.44
C VAL A 207 -19.09 4.37 0.05
N GLU A 208 -18.79 3.27 0.73
CA GLU A 208 -19.45 1.98 0.52
C GLU A 208 -20.18 1.54 1.79
N ARG A 209 -21.47 1.22 1.66
CA ARG A 209 -22.30 0.76 2.79
C ARG A 209 -22.03 -0.72 3.09
N ILE A 210 -21.78 -1.01 4.37
CA ILE A 210 -21.46 -2.36 4.86
C ILE A 210 -22.40 -2.84 5.98
N ASP A 211 -23.46 -2.08 6.28
CA ASP A 211 -24.44 -2.39 7.33
C ASP A 211 -25.00 -3.83 7.21
N LYS A 212 -25.39 -4.25 6.00
CA LYS A 212 -25.88 -5.61 5.74
C LYS A 212 -24.80 -6.68 5.91
N LEU A 213 -23.55 -6.35 5.65
CA LEU A 213 -22.42 -7.27 5.84
C LEU A 213 -22.15 -7.46 7.33
N ILE A 214 -22.02 -6.34 8.06
CA ILE A 214 -21.69 -6.34 9.49
C ILE A 214 -22.80 -6.96 10.32
N SER A 215 -24.09 -6.76 9.97
CA SER A 215 -25.23 -7.33 10.70
C SER A 215 -25.27 -8.87 10.72
N ARG A 216 -24.45 -9.54 9.90
CA ARG A 216 -24.30 -11.01 9.91
C ARG A 216 -23.44 -11.51 11.07
N PHE A 217 -22.74 -10.61 11.77
CA PHE A 217 -21.73 -10.96 12.76
C PHE A 217 -22.02 -10.30 14.10
N GLN A 218 -21.68 -10.98 15.16
CA GLN A 218 -21.63 -10.40 16.50
C GLN A 218 -20.23 -9.81 16.71
N ILE A 219 -20.11 -8.51 16.50
CA ILE A 219 -18.86 -7.78 16.72
C ILE A 219 -18.67 -7.58 18.21
N GLU A 220 -17.51 -7.94 18.72
CA GLU A 220 -17.08 -7.67 20.08
C GLU A 220 -16.39 -6.32 20.18
N LYS A 221 -15.45 -6.06 19.27
CA LYS A 221 -14.62 -4.86 19.29
C LYS A 221 -14.09 -4.53 17.88
N ASN A 222 -13.96 -3.23 17.56
CA ASN A 222 -13.09 -2.80 16.46
C ASN A 222 -11.64 -2.72 16.99
N LEU A 223 -10.73 -3.48 16.38
CA LEU A 223 -9.34 -3.55 16.80
C LEU A 223 -8.48 -2.47 16.12
N LEU A 224 -8.76 -2.16 14.86
CA LEU A 224 -8.03 -1.17 14.09
C LEU A 224 -8.90 -0.66 12.93
N CYS A 225 -8.91 0.66 12.75
CA CYS A 225 -9.53 1.36 11.65
C CYS A 225 -8.51 2.29 11.01
N THR A 226 -8.54 2.44 9.70
CA THR A 226 -7.67 3.39 8.99
C THR A 226 -8.12 4.83 9.13
N ASN A 227 -9.36 5.04 9.60
CA ASN A 227 -9.94 6.36 9.78
C ASN A 227 -10.78 6.40 11.08
N ASP A 228 -10.24 7.04 12.12
CA ASP A 228 -10.88 7.14 13.45
C ASP A 228 -12.19 7.95 13.47
N LEU A 229 -12.58 8.57 12.35
CA LEU A 229 -13.77 9.44 12.27
C LEU A 229 -15.09 8.67 12.11
N THR A 230 -15.08 7.39 11.80
CA THR A 230 -16.28 6.58 11.56
C THR A 230 -16.68 5.77 12.79
N SER A 231 -17.32 6.39 13.77
CA SER A 231 -17.79 5.71 14.98
C SER A 231 -18.94 4.72 14.76
N ASN A 232 -19.51 4.63 13.55
CA ASN A 232 -20.78 3.93 13.38
C ASN A 232 -20.70 2.64 12.49
N HIS A 233 -19.53 2.32 11.96
CA HIS A 233 -19.22 1.08 11.21
C HIS A 233 -20.30 0.59 10.19
N ARG A 234 -21.20 1.47 9.74
CA ARG A 234 -22.23 1.12 8.75
C ARG A 234 -21.80 1.38 7.31
N ALA A 235 -20.77 2.18 7.15
CA ALA A 235 -20.18 2.50 5.87
C ALA A 235 -18.67 2.68 6.03
N LEU A 236 -17.92 2.36 4.99
CA LEU A 236 -16.50 2.65 4.87
C LEU A 236 -16.31 3.91 4.02
N LEU A 237 -15.48 4.82 4.46
CA LEU A 237 -15.02 5.96 3.68
C LEU A 237 -14.14 5.48 2.50
N PRO A 238 -13.81 6.37 1.54
CA PRO A 238 -12.89 6.03 0.46
C PRO A 238 -11.57 5.44 0.96
N TYR A 239 -11.23 4.23 0.47
CA TYR A 239 -10.03 3.49 0.85
C TYR A 239 -9.87 3.25 2.36
N GLU A 240 -10.98 3.13 3.06
CA GLU A 240 -10.99 2.75 4.48
C GLU A 240 -10.91 1.24 4.65
N ALA A 241 -10.28 0.79 5.73
CA ALA A 241 -10.24 -0.59 6.16
C ALA A 241 -10.47 -0.71 7.66
N ASP A 242 -11.26 -1.70 8.04
CA ASP A 242 -11.60 -2.05 9.42
C ASP A 242 -11.22 -3.49 9.74
N ILE A 243 -10.78 -3.72 10.97
CA ILE A 243 -10.51 -5.03 11.54
C ILE A 243 -11.36 -5.21 12.81
N PHE A 244 -12.31 -6.12 12.76
CA PHE A 244 -13.21 -6.42 13.87
C PHE A 244 -12.87 -7.74 14.51
N LEU A 245 -12.86 -7.76 15.85
CA LEU A 245 -12.92 -8.98 16.63
C LEU A 245 -14.38 -9.45 16.70
N LEU A 246 -14.63 -10.70 16.36
CA LEU A 246 -15.95 -11.33 16.42
C LEU A 246 -16.09 -12.13 17.72
N LYS A 247 -17.31 -12.12 18.29
CA LYS A 247 -17.65 -13.07 19.37
C LYS A 247 -17.59 -14.50 18.84
N LYS A 248 -17.09 -15.39 19.68
CA LYS A 248 -17.09 -16.83 19.40
C LYS A 248 -18.49 -17.42 19.52
#